data_e18ec7b80a369a7976fe8215c5eb70fe
#
_entry.id   e18ec7b80a369a7976fe8215c5eb70fe
#
_cell.length_a   1.000
_cell.length_b   1.000
_cell.length_c   1.000
_cell.angle_alpha   90.00
_cell.angle_beta   90.00
_cell.angle_gamma   90.00
#
_symmetry.space_group_name_H-M   'P 1'
#
loop_
_entity.id
_entity.type
_entity.pdbx_description
1 polymer ?
#
loop_
_entity_poly.entity_id
_entity_poly.type
_entity_poly.pdbx_seq_one_letter_code
_entity_poly.pdbx_strand_id
1 'polypeptide(L)'
;MFESTRKKKKDKKHLIGSAVVADHAAVEMTEKANVEYHKPKYSSQNRKKFYDNHSALNNAKDKAFKNGENAIDPYSGKNLVKTQKEAVANYGDDWQAHVAESDHIYPLNKGVKDFQDDAFLKTDDIKEIMNSEDNIQIISRKNNQTGGKGGQTQKEGSTDQEEME
;
A
#
# COMPACT_ATOMS: atom_id res chain seq x y z
N MET A 1 25.30 9.22 -4.02
CA MET A 1 24.56 8.05 -4.53
C MET A 1 23.23 7.85 -3.82
N PHE A 2 23.22 7.80 -2.50
CA PHE A 2 21.98 7.60 -1.73
C PHE A 2 20.98 8.73 -1.86
N GLU A 3 21.41 9.96 -1.87
CA GLU A 3 20.51 11.11 -2.07
C GLU A 3 19.84 11.07 -3.43
N SER A 4 20.60 10.73 -4.47
CA SER A 4 20.04 10.61 -5.82
C SER A 4 18.95 9.54 -5.88
N THR A 5 19.20 8.36 -5.28
CA THR A 5 18.23 7.27 -5.23
C THR A 5 16.99 7.67 -4.43
N ARG A 6 17.19 8.33 -3.29
CA ARG A 6 16.11 8.81 -2.45
C ARG A 6 15.27 9.86 -3.16
N LYS A 7 15.91 10.80 -3.85
CA LYS A 7 15.22 11.83 -4.62
C LYS A 7 14.39 11.20 -5.74
N LYS A 8 14.97 10.29 -6.50
CA LYS A 8 14.24 9.59 -7.56
C LYS A 8 13.02 8.85 -7.04
N LYS A 9 13.17 8.17 -5.91
CA LYS A 9 12.07 7.45 -5.28
C LYS A 9 10.96 8.40 -4.84
N LYS A 10 11.32 9.53 -4.26
CA LYS A 10 10.37 10.55 -3.81
C LYS A 10 9.65 11.20 -4.99
N ASP A 11 10.39 11.57 -6.01
CA ASP A 11 9.83 12.20 -7.20
C ASP A 11 8.89 11.28 -7.98
N LYS A 12 9.08 9.97 -7.81
CA LYS A 12 8.31 8.94 -8.50
C LYS A 12 7.30 8.24 -7.60
N LYS A 13 6.83 8.91 -6.57
CA LYS A 13 5.89 8.29 -5.61
C LYS A 13 4.60 7.77 -6.23
N HIS A 14 4.21 8.28 -7.40
CA HIS A 14 3.05 7.79 -8.15
C HIS A 14 3.38 6.68 -9.13
N LEU A 15 4.66 6.35 -9.26
CA LEU A 15 5.18 5.35 -10.19
C LEU A 15 5.76 4.17 -9.40
N ILE A 16 4.92 3.50 -8.62
CA ILE A 16 5.30 2.27 -7.98
C ILE A 16 5.45 1.21 -9.07
N GLY A 17 6.58 0.59 -9.15
CA GLY A 17 6.85 -0.42 -10.15
C GLY A 17 8.27 -0.35 -10.66
N SER A 18 8.48 -0.53 -11.94
CA SER A 18 9.80 -0.75 -12.52
C SER A 18 10.83 0.35 -12.19
N ALA A 19 10.43 1.61 -12.15
CA ALA A 19 11.36 2.70 -11.87
C ALA A 19 11.88 2.68 -10.42
N VAL A 20 10.99 2.50 -9.45
CA VAL A 20 11.36 2.40 -8.03
C VAL A 20 12.16 1.13 -7.78
N VAL A 21 11.73 0.03 -8.38
CA VAL A 21 12.40 -1.26 -8.28
C VAL A 21 13.82 -1.19 -8.83
N ALA A 22 14.02 -0.54 -9.98
CA ALA A 22 15.34 -0.40 -10.57
C ALA A 22 16.31 0.38 -9.67
N ASP A 23 15.85 1.47 -9.05
CA ASP A 23 16.66 2.24 -8.11
C ASP A 23 17.03 1.42 -6.87
N HIS A 24 16.07 0.67 -6.33
CA HIS A 24 16.29 -0.18 -5.16
C HIS A 24 17.22 -1.35 -5.47
N ALA A 25 17.02 -2.01 -6.60
CA ALA A 25 17.87 -3.11 -7.05
C ALA A 25 19.31 -2.66 -7.25
N ALA A 26 19.54 -1.49 -7.82
CA ALA A 26 20.89 -0.94 -8.01
C ALA A 26 21.61 -0.74 -6.66
N VAL A 27 20.94 -0.25 -5.64
CA VAL A 27 21.48 -0.08 -4.30
C VAL A 27 21.85 -1.43 -3.69
N GLU A 28 20.94 -2.39 -3.77
CA GLU A 28 21.19 -3.74 -3.24
C GLU A 28 22.39 -4.43 -3.91
N MET A 29 22.50 -4.34 -5.21
CA MET A 29 23.61 -4.91 -5.94
C MET A 29 24.95 -4.29 -5.52
N THR A 30 24.98 -2.99 -5.31
CA THR A 30 26.19 -2.27 -4.91
C THR A 30 26.63 -2.63 -3.50
N GLU A 31 25.68 -2.75 -2.58
CA GLU A 31 25.98 -2.94 -1.16
C GLU A 31 26.24 -4.39 -0.79
N LYS A 32 25.46 -5.29 -1.33
CA LYS A 32 25.41 -6.67 -0.83
C LYS A 32 25.85 -7.72 -1.84
N ALA A 33 25.83 -7.40 -3.12
CA ALA A 33 26.08 -8.36 -4.20
C ALA A 33 25.26 -9.65 -4.00
N ASN A 34 24.00 -9.51 -3.55
CA ASN A 34 23.20 -10.62 -3.06
C ASN A 34 21.93 -10.74 -3.92
N VAL A 35 21.62 -11.96 -4.33
CA VAL A 35 20.51 -12.26 -5.21
C VAL A 35 19.60 -13.33 -4.60
N GLU A 36 18.35 -13.32 -4.97
CA GLU A 36 17.40 -14.36 -4.62
C GLU A 36 16.68 -14.83 -5.88
N TYR A 37 17.09 -15.99 -6.37
CA TYR A 37 16.54 -16.55 -7.62
C TYR A 37 15.17 -17.20 -7.44
N HIS A 38 14.89 -17.72 -6.26
CA HIS A 38 13.69 -18.49 -5.97
C HIS A 38 12.92 -17.84 -4.83
N LYS A 39 12.10 -16.86 -5.19
CA LYS A 39 11.19 -16.23 -4.26
C LYS A 39 9.87 -16.99 -4.18
N PRO A 40 9.20 -16.99 -3.05
CA PRO A 40 7.85 -17.53 -2.97
C PRO A 40 6.93 -16.75 -3.91
N LYS A 41 6.07 -17.48 -4.62
CA LYS A 41 5.04 -16.85 -5.43
C LYS A 41 3.94 -16.28 -4.54
N TYR A 42 3.37 -15.18 -4.97
CA TYR A 42 2.26 -14.59 -4.26
C TYR A 42 1.05 -15.52 -4.27
N SER A 43 0.47 -15.69 -3.09
CA SER A 43 -0.80 -16.40 -2.89
C SER A 43 -1.46 -15.89 -1.62
N SER A 44 -2.73 -16.17 -1.42
CA SER A 44 -3.42 -15.81 -0.19
C SER A 44 -2.76 -16.44 1.05
N GLN A 45 -2.20 -17.65 0.91
CA GLN A 45 -1.54 -18.35 2.01
C GLN A 45 -0.20 -17.73 2.41
N ASN A 46 0.52 -17.14 1.46
CA ASN A 46 1.83 -16.55 1.77
C ASN A 46 1.85 -15.03 1.68
N ARG A 47 0.68 -14.41 1.60
CA ARG A 47 0.52 -12.95 1.54
C ARG A 47 1.31 -12.21 2.63
N LYS A 48 1.37 -12.80 3.82
CA LYS A 48 2.08 -12.21 4.97
C LYS A 48 3.58 -12.01 4.74
N LYS A 49 4.18 -12.72 3.80
CA LYS A 49 5.59 -12.54 3.46
C LYS A 49 5.85 -11.20 2.77
N PHE A 50 4.83 -10.64 2.14
CA PHE A 50 4.91 -9.39 1.40
C PHE A 50 4.11 -8.25 2.05
N TYR A 51 3.27 -8.57 3.00
CA TYR A 51 2.41 -7.63 3.70
C TYR A 51 3.04 -7.22 5.02
N ASP A 52 3.35 -5.96 5.15
CA ASP A 52 3.85 -5.43 6.41
C ASP A 52 2.69 -5.21 7.35
N ASN A 53 2.36 -6.24 8.01
CA ASN A 53 1.12 -6.53 8.63
C ASN A 53 0.67 -5.49 9.61
N HIS A 54 0.92 -4.64 9.98
CA HIS A 54 0.33 -3.72 10.94
C HIS A 54 1.17 -2.47 11.12
N SER A 55 2.48 -2.54 10.90
CA SER A 55 3.28 -1.34 11.17
C SER A 55 3.09 -0.27 10.11
N ALA A 56 3.29 -0.57 8.83
CA ALA A 56 3.18 0.44 7.79
C ALA A 56 1.74 0.97 7.64
N LEU A 57 0.77 0.08 7.60
CA LEU A 57 -0.64 0.45 7.42
C LEU A 57 -1.22 1.15 8.64
N ASN A 58 -0.90 0.66 9.84
CA ASN A 58 -1.35 1.31 11.08
C ASN A 58 -0.67 2.66 11.29
N ASN A 59 0.62 2.75 11.00
CA ASN A 59 1.34 4.01 11.10
C ASN A 59 0.80 5.07 10.14
N ALA A 60 0.45 4.66 8.92
CA ALA A 60 -0.18 5.58 7.96
C ALA A 60 -1.52 6.10 8.47
N LYS A 61 -2.33 5.23 9.04
CA LYS A 61 -3.62 5.61 9.63
C LYS A 61 -3.44 6.51 10.84
N ASP A 62 -2.55 6.15 11.74
CA ASP A 62 -2.24 6.97 12.93
C ASP A 62 -1.73 8.35 12.52
N LYS A 63 -0.89 8.43 11.53
CA LYS A 63 -0.37 9.70 11.01
C LYS A 63 -1.47 10.57 10.41
N ALA A 64 -2.42 9.97 9.69
CA ALA A 64 -3.53 10.71 9.07
C ALA A 64 -4.45 11.35 10.11
N PHE A 65 -4.55 10.77 11.29
CA PHE A 65 -5.41 11.26 12.37
C PHE A 65 -4.65 11.86 13.55
N LYS A 66 -3.38 12.13 13.35
CA LYS A 66 -2.57 12.80 14.35
C LYS A 66 -3.15 14.19 14.63
N ASN A 67 -3.18 14.60 15.90
CA ASN A 67 -3.74 15.87 16.35
C ASN A 67 -5.27 15.98 16.28
N GLY A 68 -5.98 14.86 16.16
CA GLY A 68 -7.44 14.86 16.13
C GLY A 68 -8.03 15.40 14.83
N GLU A 69 -7.24 15.54 13.80
CA GLU A 69 -7.72 15.99 12.51
C GLU A 69 -8.54 14.89 11.80
N ASN A 70 -9.51 15.33 11.01
CA ASN A 70 -10.24 14.43 10.13
C ASN A 70 -9.55 14.33 8.79
N ALA A 71 -9.60 13.16 8.18
CA ALA A 71 -9.12 12.94 6.82
C ALA A 71 -10.30 13.00 5.84
N ILE A 72 -10.00 13.19 4.58
CA ILE A 72 -10.99 13.21 3.50
C ILE A 72 -10.71 12.03 2.57
N ASP A 73 -11.75 11.27 2.26
CA ASP A 73 -11.65 10.21 1.25
C ASP A 73 -11.35 10.85 -0.11
N PRO A 74 -10.21 10.56 -0.74
CA PRO A 74 -9.84 11.17 -2.01
C PRO A 74 -10.76 10.81 -3.18
N TYR A 75 -11.55 9.75 -3.05
CA TYR A 75 -12.43 9.29 -4.14
C TYR A 75 -13.87 9.81 -4.00
N SER A 76 -14.37 9.93 -2.80
CA SER A 76 -15.74 10.39 -2.55
C SER A 76 -15.82 11.85 -2.09
N GLY A 77 -14.74 12.38 -1.57
CA GLY A 77 -14.73 13.70 -0.91
C GLY A 77 -15.39 13.71 0.46
N LYS A 78 -15.80 12.55 0.97
CA LYS A 78 -16.44 12.44 2.27
C LYS A 78 -15.43 12.48 3.41
N ASN A 79 -15.86 13.00 4.54
CA ASN A 79 -15.06 13.06 5.74
C ASN A 79 -14.86 11.66 6.32
N LEU A 80 -13.62 11.37 6.74
CA LEU A 80 -13.26 10.10 7.37
C LEU A 80 -12.96 10.30 8.85
N VAL A 81 -13.36 9.31 9.64
CA VAL A 81 -12.99 9.17 11.04
C VAL A 81 -12.15 7.91 11.22
N LYS A 82 -11.40 7.85 12.29
CA LYS A 82 -10.41 6.78 12.49
C LYS A 82 -11.04 5.42 12.81
N THR A 83 -12.08 5.40 13.64
CA THR A 83 -12.63 4.16 14.18
C THR A 83 -14.05 3.90 13.70
N GLN A 84 -14.42 2.64 13.63
CA GLN A 84 -15.79 2.24 13.33
C GLN A 84 -16.79 2.79 14.36
N LYS A 85 -16.40 2.81 15.63
CA LYS A 85 -17.24 3.34 16.70
C LYS A 85 -17.62 4.80 16.44
N GLU A 86 -16.63 5.61 16.10
CA GLU A 86 -16.86 7.02 15.75
C GLU A 86 -17.74 7.16 14.49
N ALA A 87 -17.47 6.34 13.48
CA ALA A 87 -18.21 6.39 12.23
C ALA A 87 -19.69 6.03 12.44
N VAL A 88 -19.96 4.99 13.20
CA VAL A 88 -21.33 4.58 13.54
C VAL A 88 -22.04 5.66 14.36
N ALA A 89 -21.36 6.22 15.34
CA ALA A 89 -21.93 7.26 16.20
C ALA A 89 -22.27 8.53 15.41
N ASN A 90 -21.42 8.91 14.45
CA ASN A 90 -21.59 10.17 13.73
C ASN A 90 -22.40 10.04 12.45
N TYR A 91 -22.40 8.88 11.80
CA TYR A 91 -22.97 8.70 10.46
C TYR A 91 -23.98 7.56 10.35
N GLY A 92 -24.24 6.82 11.43
CA GLY A 92 -25.27 5.78 11.45
C GLY A 92 -25.04 4.72 10.36
N ASP A 93 -26.06 4.48 9.56
CA ASP A 93 -26.03 3.45 8.51
C ASP A 93 -25.01 3.74 7.39
N ASP A 94 -24.58 4.98 7.24
CA ASP A 94 -23.58 5.38 6.25
C ASP A 94 -22.13 5.25 6.76
N TRP A 95 -21.92 4.61 7.89
CA TRP A 95 -20.62 4.56 8.57
C TRP A 95 -19.49 4.00 7.70
N GLN A 96 -19.78 3.06 6.81
CA GLN A 96 -18.75 2.46 5.96
C GLN A 96 -18.15 3.45 4.96
N ALA A 97 -18.91 4.47 4.58
CA ALA A 97 -18.41 5.55 3.73
C ALA A 97 -17.53 6.55 4.48
N HIS A 98 -17.50 6.48 5.82
CA HIS A 98 -16.81 7.44 6.67
C HIS A 98 -15.76 6.85 7.60
N VAL A 99 -15.56 5.55 7.63
CA VAL A 99 -14.48 4.94 8.40
C VAL A 99 -13.25 4.76 7.52
N ALA A 100 -12.09 5.19 8.05
CA ALA A 100 -10.83 5.13 7.34
C ALA A 100 -10.24 3.73 7.33
N GLU A 101 -9.70 3.34 6.19
CA GLU A 101 -8.86 2.15 6.03
C GLU A 101 -7.60 2.50 5.26
N SER A 102 -6.50 1.86 5.61
CA SER A 102 -5.26 1.96 4.84
C SER A 102 -5.31 1.00 3.66
N ASP A 103 -4.88 1.46 2.51
CA ASP A 103 -4.93 0.71 1.27
C ASP A 103 -3.63 0.88 0.49
N HIS A 104 -3.20 -0.18 -0.19
CA HIS A 104 -2.09 -0.10 -1.12
C HIS A 104 -2.55 0.57 -2.43
N ILE A 105 -1.90 1.66 -2.82
CA ILE A 105 -2.23 2.37 -4.07
C ILE A 105 -1.97 1.46 -5.26
N TYR A 106 -0.79 0.85 -5.31
CA TYR A 106 -0.48 -0.23 -6.23
C TYR A 106 -0.73 -1.55 -5.50
N PRO A 107 -1.63 -2.39 -5.99
CA PRO A 107 -2.06 -3.57 -5.24
C PRO A 107 -0.91 -4.52 -4.93
N LEU A 108 -0.93 -5.08 -3.74
CA LEU A 108 0.13 -5.95 -3.24
C LEU A 108 0.34 -7.17 -4.16
N ASN A 109 -0.74 -7.85 -4.52
CA ASN A 109 -0.66 -9.03 -5.38
C ASN A 109 -0.05 -8.72 -6.74
N LYS A 110 -0.42 -7.58 -7.32
CA LYS A 110 0.08 -7.16 -8.63
C LYS A 110 1.55 -6.78 -8.55
N GLY A 111 1.93 -6.01 -7.56
CA GLY A 111 3.31 -5.60 -7.37
C GLY A 111 4.25 -6.78 -7.13
N VAL A 112 3.83 -7.72 -6.30
CA VAL A 112 4.64 -8.92 -6.05
C VAL A 112 4.79 -9.75 -7.33
N LYS A 113 3.72 -9.94 -8.09
CA LYS A 113 3.80 -10.67 -9.37
C LYS A 113 4.72 -9.98 -10.38
N ASP A 114 4.71 -8.66 -10.41
CA ASP A 114 5.58 -7.90 -11.31
C ASP A 114 7.06 -8.05 -10.96
N PHE A 115 7.40 -8.20 -9.69
CA PHE A 115 8.79 -8.15 -9.21
C PHE A 115 9.36 -9.50 -8.77
N GLN A 116 8.54 -10.53 -8.65
CA GLN A 116 8.97 -11.81 -8.10
C GLN A 116 10.05 -12.52 -8.93
N ASP A 117 10.14 -12.22 -10.21
CA ASP A 117 11.12 -12.84 -11.12
C ASP A 117 12.44 -12.07 -11.19
N ASP A 118 12.54 -10.93 -10.53
CA ASP A 118 13.78 -10.17 -10.48
C ASP A 118 14.72 -10.76 -9.42
N ALA A 119 15.81 -11.39 -9.87
CA ALA A 119 16.77 -12.06 -9.01
C ALA A 119 17.49 -11.10 -8.05
N PHE A 120 17.59 -9.82 -8.40
CA PHE A 120 18.27 -8.82 -7.58
C PHE A 120 17.38 -8.22 -6.50
N LEU A 121 16.08 -8.46 -6.58
CA LEU A 121 15.13 -8.09 -5.55
C LEU A 121 14.82 -9.30 -4.68
N LYS A 122 15.16 -9.20 -3.41
CA LYS A 122 14.79 -10.23 -2.44
C LYS A 122 13.34 -10.06 -2.01
N THR A 123 12.77 -11.08 -1.43
CA THR A 123 11.40 -11.04 -0.89
C THR A 123 11.23 -9.85 0.07
N ASP A 124 12.21 -9.60 0.93
CA ASP A 124 12.15 -8.47 1.87
C ASP A 124 12.22 -7.11 1.17
N ASP A 125 12.91 -7.02 0.05
CA ASP A 125 12.97 -5.79 -0.75
C ASP A 125 11.61 -5.49 -1.37
N ILE A 126 10.95 -6.50 -1.91
CA ILE A 126 9.61 -6.37 -2.47
C ILE A 126 8.63 -5.93 -1.38
N LYS A 127 8.70 -6.56 -0.21
CA LYS A 127 7.90 -6.18 0.95
C LYS A 127 8.11 -4.72 1.33
N GLU A 128 9.34 -4.27 1.40
CA GLU A 128 9.68 -2.89 1.73
C GLU A 128 9.11 -1.90 0.69
N ILE A 129 9.26 -2.22 -0.58
CA ILE A 129 8.76 -1.37 -1.67
C ILE A 129 7.24 -1.27 -1.62
N MET A 130 6.57 -2.39 -1.51
CA MET A 130 5.09 -2.44 -1.54
C MET A 130 4.46 -1.77 -0.33
N ASN A 131 5.13 -1.79 0.82
CA ASN A 131 4.64 -1.18 2.06
C ASN A 131 5.29 0.18 2.35
N SER A 132 5.90 0.80 1.36
CA SER A 132 6.44 2.14 1.52
C SER A 132 5.31 3.15 1.71
N GLU A 133 5.59 4.21 2.46
CA GLU A 133 4.64 5.28 2.73
C GLU A 133 4.01 5.85 1.46
N ASP A 134 4.80 5.93 0.39
CA ASP A 134 4.33 6.45 -0.90
C ASP A 134 3.31 5.53 -1.60
N ASN A 135 3.23 4.28 -1.19
CA ASN A 135 2.27 3.32 -1.75
C ASN A 135 1.04 3.10 -0.87
N ILE A 136 0.89 3.86 0.19
CA ILE A 136 -0.24 3.70 1.12
C ILE A 136 -1.10 4.95 1.09
N GLN A 137 -2.40 4.76 1.00
CA GLN A 137 -3.39 5.82 1.08
C GLN A 137 -4.45 5.50 2.13
N ILE A 138 -5.12 6.53 2.62
CA ILE A 138 -6.24 6.40 3.55
C ILE A 138 -7.52 6.70 2.79
N ILE A 139 -8.40 5.72 2.73
CA ILE A 139 -9.68 5.80 2.00
C ILE A 139 -10.79 5.25 2.88
N SER A 140 -12.04 5.40 2.45
CA SER A 140 -13.15 4.80 3.17
C SER A 140 -13.15 3.27 3.04
N ARG A 141 -13.64 2.59 4.06
CA ARG A 141 -13.89 1.14 4.02
C ARG A 141 -14.75 0.77 2.81
N LYS A 142 -15.78 1.55 2.55
CA LYS A 142 -16.67 1.33 1.41
C LYS A 142 -15.92 1.31 0.08
N ASN A 143 -15.09 2.33 -0.16
CA ASN A 143 -14.32 2.41 -1.40
C ASN A 143 -13.21 1.37 -1.47
N ASN A 144 -12.61 1.05 -0.35
CA ASN A 144 -11.56 0.02 -0.31
C ASN A 144 -12.12 -1.37 -0.61
N GLN A 145 -13.24 -1.74 0.01
CA GLN A 145 -13.80 -3.09 -0.09
C GLN A 145 -14.64 -3.32 -1.34
N THR A 146 -15.33 -2.31 -1.83
CA THR A 146 -16.21 -2.46 -2.99
C THR A 146 -15.54 -2.16 -4.32
N GLY A 147 -14.29 -1.72 -4.30
CA GLY A 147 -13.62 -1.28 -5.51
C GLY A 147 -14.20 -0.02 -6.10
N GLY A 148 -14.99 0.72 -5.32
CA GLY A 148 -15.74 1.88 -5.78
C GLY A 148 -14.95 3.17 -5.90
N LYS A 149 -13.65 3.14 -5.93
CA LYS A 149 -12.71 4.26 -5.90
C LYS A 149 -12.96 5.31 -7.00
N GLY A 150 -14.11 5.92 -6.96
CA GLY A 150 -14.50 6.91 -7.96
C GLY A 150 -14.71 6.33 -9.37
N GLY A 151 -14.85 5.02 -9.50
CA GLY A 151 -14.98 4.36 -10.79
C GLY A 151 -13.69 4.30 -11.59
N GLN A 152 -12.55 4.56 -10.95
CA GLN A 152 -11.27 4.60 -11.63
C GLN A 152 -10.48 3.30 -11.41
N THR A 153 -9.36 3.33 -10.82
CA THR A 153 -8.46 2.18 -10.65
C THR A 153 -8.94 1.16 -9.62
N GLN A 154 -10.18 1.12 -9.42
CA GLN A 154 -10.85 0.41 -8.36
C GLN A 154 -10.52 -1.07 -8.26
N LYS A 155 -10.45 -1.75 -9.38
CA LYS A 155 -10.18 -3.20 -9.37
C LYS A 155 -8.79 -3.54 -8.83
N GLU A 156 -7.83 -2.68 -9.06
CA GLU A 156 -6.48 -2.91 -8.61
C GLU A 156 -6.35 -2.80 -7.09
N GLY A 157 -7.03 -1.84 -6.51
CA GLY A 157 -7.02 -1.68 -5.07
C GLY A 157 -7.86 -2.73 -4.35
N SER A 158 -9.00 -3.10 -4.92
CA SER A 158 -9.89 -4.07 -4.30
C SER A 158 -9.39 -5.50 -4.36
N THR A 159 -8.49 -5.81 -5.29
CA THR A 159 -7.94 -7.16 -5.41
C THR A 159 -7.26 -7.62 -4.13
N ASP A 160 -6.58 -6.72 -3.46
CA ASP A 160 -5.95 -7.05 -2.18
C ASP A 160 -6.98 -7.47 -1.13
N GLN A 161 -8.15 -6.86 -1.15
CA GLN A 161 -9.22 -7.18 -0.22
C GLN A 161 -9.89 -8.52 -0.56
N GLU A 162 -10.13 -8.76 -1.82
CA GLU A 162 -10.73 -10.01 -2.28
C GLU A 162 -9.85 -11.21 -1.91
N GLU A 163 -8.55 -11.04 -2.00
CA GLU A 163 -7.62 -12.12 -1.65
C GLU A 163 -7.44 -12.32 -0.15
N MET A 164 -7.91 -11.40 0.67
CA MET A 164 -7.89 -11.54 2.13
C MET A 164 -9.02 -12.43 2.66
N GLU A 165 -10.11 -12.50 1.97
CA GLU A 165 -11.27 -13.30 2.33
C GLU A 165 -11.11 -14.75 1.90
#